data_76418657e26f3a110d9290ea4d0432fe
#
_entry.id   76418657e26f3a110d9290ea4d0432fe
#
_cell.length_a   1.000
_cell.length_b   1.000
_cell.length_c   1.000
_cell.angle_alpha   90.00
_cell.angle_beta   90.00
_cell.angle_gamma   90.00
#
_symmetry.space_group_name_H-M   'P 1'
#
loop_
_entity.id
_entity.type
_entity.pdbx_description
1 polymer ?
#
loop_
_entity_poly.entity_id
_entity_poly.type
_entity_poly.pdbx_seq_one_letter_code
_entity_poly.pdbx_strand_id
1 'polypeptide(L)'
;LVGSEMCIRDRASFLAGYGPSVLLVTEESDHRSHTVDEVRDILRRSGKQTTEYAMGPFCPRYEQMQRAARLCRERQVDLILGVGGSAVMDGCKSTSLAAVCRGDLWENFGELQGVVDVPPLPIGFVASHLEVGAVNGAAGLIHENQCVWRDYPPCDPQFALLDPSCTRELSRQSFTAQGFSALAGALETY
;
A
#
# COMPACT_ATOMS: atom_id res chain seq x y z
N LEU A 1 -13.08 5.53 3.44
CA LEU A 1 -14.24 5.18 2.59
C LEU A 1 -13.91 3.95 1.77
N VAL A 2 -14.35 2.78 2.21
CA VAL A 2 -14.33 1.56 1.39
C VAL A 2 -15.53 1.68 0.43
N GLY A 3 -15.26 1.98 -0.84
CA GLY A 3 -16.28 2.00 -1.88
C GLY A 3 -16.21 0.72 -2.69
N SER A 4 -17.16 -0.19 -2.49
CA SER A 4 -17.39 -1.31 -3.38
C SER A 4 -18.04 -0.84 -4.68
N GLU A 5 -17.63 -1.40 -5.82
CA GLU A 5 -18.28 -1.33 -7.13
C GLU A 5 -18.12 -0.02 -7.91
N MET A 6 -16.91 0.49 -8.11
CA MET A 6 -16.74 1.49 -9.14
C MET A 6 -15.45 1.30 -9.92
N CYS A 7 -15.61 1.28 -11.24
CA CYS A 7 -14.52 1.22 -12.19
C CYS A 7 -13.47 2.29 -11.85
N ILE A 8 -12.22 1.89 -11.75
CA ILE A 8 -11.08 2.81 -11.50
C ILE A 8 -11.13 4.01 -12.45
N ARG A 9 -11.63 3.81 -13.67
CA ARG A 9 -11.70 4.82 -14.73
C ARG A 9 -12.55 6.05 -14.41
N ASP A 10 -13.55 5.93 -13.54
CA ASP A 10 -14.53 6.99 -13.30
C ASP A 10 -14.19 7.90 -12.11
N ARG A 11 -13.04 7.70 -11.44
CA ARG A 11 -12.78 8.34 -10.16
C ARG A 11 -11.41 9.00 -9.97
N ALA A 12 -11.10 9.97 -10.80
CA ALA A 12 -10.07 10.97 -10.46
C ALA A 12 -10.44 11.81 -9.20
N SER A 13 -11.71 11.78 -8.79
CA SER A 13 -12.22 12.58 -7.66
C SER A 13 -11.61 12.21 -6.31
N PHE A 14 -11.21 10.95 -6.09
CA PHE A 14 -10.55 10.55 -4.85
C PHE A 14 -9.16 11.15 -4.68
N LEU A 15 -8.51 11.58 -5.77
CA LEU A 15 -7.21 12.25 -5.75
C LEU A 15 -7.31 13.76 -5.48
N ALA A 16 -8.52 14.34 -5.56
CA ALA A 16 -8.70 15.80 -5.50
C ALA A 16 -8.34 16.41 -4.13
N GLY A 17 -8.44 15.61 -3.06
CA GLY A 17 -8.12 16.06 -1.69
C GLY A 17 -6.63 16.04 -1.34
N TYR A 18 -5.76 15.53 -2.22
CA TYR A 18 -4.35 15.35 -1.94
C TYR A 18 -3.48 16.25 -2.81
N GLY A 19 -2.30 16.62 -2.31
CA GLY A 19 -1.32 17.42 -3.03
C GLY A 19 -0.83 16.77 -4.34
N PRO A 20 0.01 17.48 -5.11
CA PRO A 20 0.37 17.05 -6.46
C PRO A 20 1.34 15.85 -6.50
N SER A 21 2.10 15.59 -5.42
CA SER A 21 3.18 14.60 -5.43
C SER A 21 2.69 13.24 -4.91
N VAL A 22 2.76 12.20 -5.75
CA VAL A 22 2.29 10.84 -5.44
C VAL A 22 3.43 9.85 -5.58
N LEU A 23 3.63 9.00 -4.56
CA LEU A 23 4.43 7.79 -4.68
C LEU A 23 3.52 6.63 -5.10
N LEU A 24 3.70 6.15 -6.34
CA LEU A 24 3.03 4.95 -6.84
C LEU A 24 3.86 3.73 -6.48
N VAL A 25 3.30 2.87 -5.64
CA VAL A 25 3.95 1.65 -5.15
C VAL A 25 3.31 0.43 -5.78
N THR A 26 4.13 -0.45 -6.36
CA THR A 26 3.70 -1.70 -6.99
C THR A 26 4.61 -2.85 -6.57
N GLU A 27 4.21 -4.08 -6.81
CA GLU A 27 5.13 -5.22 -6.78
C GLU A 27 5.93 -5.29 -8.09
N GLU A 28 7.18 -5.76 -8.03
CA GLU A 28 8.03 -5.89 -9.22
C GLU A 28 7.40 -6.78 -10.30
N SER A 29 6.69 -7.85 -9.90
CA SER A 29 5.95 -8.75 -10.78
C SER A 29 4.81 -8.05 -11.53
N ASP A 30 4.15 -7.10 -10.88
CA ASP A 30 2.92 -6.46 -11.35
C ASP A 30 3.14 -5.07 -11.95
N HIS A 31 4.37 -4.58 -11.91
CA HIS A 31 4.73 -3.22 -12.34
C HIS A 31 4.32 -2.88 -13.79
N ARG A 32 4.12 -3.89 -14.63
CA ARG A 32 3.67 -3.76 -16.02
C ARG A 32 2.27 -4.32 -16.26
N SER A 33 1.47 -4.51 -15.23
CA SER A 33 0.09 -4.95 -15.36
C SER A 33 -0.79 -3.86 -15.97
N HIS A 34 -1.87 -4.27 -16.60
CA HIS A 34 -2.85 -3.34 -17.16
C HIS A 34 -3.44 -2.42 -16.09
N THR A 35 -3.69 -2.95 -14.88
CA THR A 35 -4.19 -2.17 -13.75
C THR A 35 -3.24 -1.04 -13.37
N VAL A 36 -1.94 -1.30 -13.33
CA VAL A 36 -0.92 -0.27 -13.02
C VAL A 36 -0.87 0.79 -14.13
N ASP A 37 -0.98 0.39 -15.41
CA ASP A 37 -1.00 1.34 -16.54
C ASP A 37 -2.25 2.23 -16.49
N GLU A 38 -3.41 1.69 -16.14
CA GLU A 38 -4.63 2.49 -15.94
C GLU A 38 -4.46 3.51 -14.81
N VAL A 39 -3.89 3.11 -13.68
CA VAL A 39 -3.61 4.02 -12.56
C VAL A 39 -2.63 5.12 -12.95
N ARG A 40 -1.56 4.80 -13.69
CA ARG A 40 -0.63 5.80 -14.24
C ARG A 40 -1.34 6.83 -15.10
N ASP A 41 -2.23 6.37 -15.97
CA ASP A 41 -3.02 7.25 -16.84
C ASP A 41 -3.96 8.16 -16.05
N ILE A 42 -4.60 7.66 -15.00
CA ILE A 42 -5.46 8.45 -14.13
C ILE A 42 -4.63 9.51 -13.40
N LEU A 43 -3.50 9.14 -12.80
CA LEU A 43 -2.60 10.08 -12.11
C LEU A 43 -2.14 11.19 -13.06
N ARG A 44 -1.71 10.83 -14.28
CA ARG A 44 -1.30 11.80 -15.31
C ARG A 44 -2.42 12.75 -15.69
N ARG A 45 -3.64 12.23 -15.96
CA ARG A 45 -4.82 13.06 -16.30
C ARG A 45 -5.26 13.97 -15.16
N SER A 46 -5.01 13.55 -13.92
CA SER A 46 -5.29 14.34 -12.72
C SER A 46 -4.20 15.36 -12.39
N GLY A 47 -3.19 15.51 -13.26
CA GLY A 47 -2.09 16.46 -13.06
C GLY A 47 -1.14 16.11 -11.92
N LYS A 48 -1.12 14.84 -11.48
CA LYS A 48 -0.23 14.39 -10.41
C LYS A 48 1.19 14.15 -10.91
N GLN A 49 2.17 14.55 -10.10
CA GLN A 49 3.57 14.22 -10.29
C GLN A 49 3.84 12.88 -9.62
N THR A 50 4.10 11.86 -10.43
CA THR A 50 4.22 10.49 -9.95
C THR A 50 5.69 10.09 -9.84
N THR A 51 6.08 9.62 -8.67
CA THR A 51 7.33 8.88 -8.44
C THR A 51 6.96 7.40 -8.29
N GLU A 52 7.62 6.51 -9.00
CA GLU A 52 7.32 5.08 -8.95
C GLU A 52 8.33 4.34 -8.09
N TYR A 53 7.84 3.37 -7.33
CA TYR A 53 8.63 2.46 -6.53
C TYR A 53 8.10 1.03 -6.65
N ALA A 54 8.89 0.14 -7.23
CA ALA A 54 8.57 -1.28 -7.30
C ALA A 54 9.17 -1.99 -6.08
N MET A 55 8.33 -2.66 -5.31
CA MET A 55 8.73 -3.46 -4.15
C MET A 55 9.10 -4.86 -4.60
N GLY A 56 10.22 -5.36 -4.10
CA GLY A 56 10.57 -6.75 -4.25
C GLY A 56 9.66 -7.67 -3.42
N PRO A 57 9.76 -8.99 -3.62
CA PRO A 57 8.95 -9.96 -2.91
C PRO A 57 9.20 -9.91 -1.39
N PHE A 58 8.25 -10.46 -0.63
CA PHE A 58 8.32 -10.54 0.84
C PHE A 58 8.40 -9.19 1.57
N CYS A 59 7.65 -8.22 1.10
CA CYS A 59 7.41 -6.98 1.82
C CYS A 59 6.59 -7.23 3.11
N PRO A 60 6.70 -6.40 4.16
CA PRO A 60 7.49 -5.16 4.28
C PRO A 60 8.89 -5.37 4.90
N ARG A 61 9.94 -5.31 4.09
CA ARG A 61 11.32 -5.38 4.59
C ARG A 61 11.86 -3.99 4.91
N TYR A 62 12.51 -3.85 6.05
CA TYR A 62 13.08 -2.60 6.56
C TYR A 62 13.88 -1.82 5.52
N GLU A 63 14.82 -2.47 4.81
CA GLU A 63 15.68 -1.80 3.83
C GLU A 63 14.90 -1.27 2.62
N GLN A 64 13.85 -1.98 2.21
CA GLN A 64 12.96 -1.54 1.13
C GLN A 64 12.14 -0.32 1.57
N MET A 65 11.61 -0.37 2.80
CA MET A 65 10.83 0.73 3.38
C MET A 65 11.67 1.99 3.56
N GLN A 66 12.91 1.86 4.02
CA GLN A 66 13.83 2.99 4.15
C GLN A 66 14.14 3.66 2.81
N ARG A 67 14.29 2.87 1.73
CA ARG A 67 14.48 3.41 0.37
C ARG A 67 13.25 4.17 -0.11
N ALA A 68 12.06 3.57 0.03
CA ALA A 68 10.80 4.20 -0.35
C ALA A 68 10.54 5.48 0.48
N ALA A 69 10.79 5.44 1.78
CA ALA A 69 10.67 6.60 2.68
C ALA A 69 11.63 7.74 2.31
N ARG A 70 12.83 7.43 1.86
CA ARG A 70 13.77 8.44 1.34
C ARG A 70 13.19 9.13 0.12
N LEU A 71 12.62 8.37 -0.83
CA LEU A 71 11.94 8.95 -1.99
C LEU A 71 10.77 9.85 -1.58
N CYS A 72 9.98 9.44 -0.58
CA CYS A 72 8.91 10.28 -0.05
C CYS A 72 9.42 11.63 0.42
N ARG A 73 10.51 11.65 1.18
CA ARG A 73 11.11 12.89 1.70
C ARG A 73 11.71 13.74 0.59
N GLU A 74 12.50 13.14 -0.32
CA GLU A 74 13.16 13.84 -1.43
C GLU A 74 12.16 14.45 -2.41
N ARG A 75 11.04 13.78 -2.64
CA ARG A 75 10.00 14.20 -3.59
C ARG A 75 8.84 14.94 -2.94
N GLN A 76 8.91 15.15 -1.62
CA GLN A 76 7.84 15.80 -0.85
C GLN A 76 6.47 15.17 -1.17
N VAL A 77 6.39 13.86 -1.02
CA VAL A 77 5.20 13.07 -1.36
C VAL A 77 4.02 13.44 -0.45
N ASP A 78 2.88 13.68 -1.06
CA ASP A 78 1.63 14.04 -0.38
C ASP A 78 0.70 12.83 -0.17
N LEU A 79 0.86 11.80 -1.02
CA LEU A 79 0.05 10.58 -1.00
C LEU A 79 0.89 9.38 -1.44
N ILE A 80 0.78 8.28 -0.71
CA ILE A 80 1.28 6.98 -1.14
C ILE A 80 0.11 6.20 -1.72
N LEU A 81 0.21 5.78 -2.98
CA LEU A 81 -0.80 4.98 -3.67
C LEU A 81 -0.23 3.60 -3.98
N GLY A 82 -0.72 2.59 -3.26
CA GLY A 82 -0.36 1.19 -3.49
C GLY A 82 -1.28 0.53 -4.52
N VAL A 83 -0.70 -0.17 -5.49
CA VAL A 83 -1.43 -1.01 -6.45
C VAL A 83 -0.90 -2.42 -6.35
N GLY A 84 -1.69 -3.34 -5.82
CA GLY A 84 -1.23 -4.70 -5.58
C GLY A 84 -2.07 -5.48 -4.59
N GLY A 85 -1.46 -6.51 -4.00
CA GLY A 85 -2.00 -7.32 -2.92
C GLY A 85 -1.59 -6.82 -1.53
N SER A 86 -1.80 -7.68 -0.52
CA SER A 86 -1.52 -7.39 0.89
C SER A 86 -0.08 -6.95 1.15
N ALA A 87 0.91 -7.56 0.50
CA ALA A 87 2.31 -7.20 0.66
C ALA A 87 2.62 -5.75 0.27
N VAL A 88 2.02 -5.25 -0.83
CA VAL A 88 2.15 -3.85 -1.25
C VAL A 88 1.46 -2.93 -0.26
N MET A 89 0.28 -3.31 0.23
CA MET A 89 -0.47 -2.53 1.20
C MET A 89 0.32 -2.36 2.51
N ASP A 90 0.88 -3.44 3.02
CA ASP A 90 1.72 -3.42 4.23
C ASP A 90 3.00 -2.62 4.03
N GLY A 91 3.62 -2.77 2.86
CA GLY A 91 4.77 -1.96 2.47
C GLY A 91 4.47 -0.46 2.41
N CYS A 92 3.30 -0.07 1.91
CA CYS A 92 2.86 1.33 1.91
C CYS A 92 2.68 1.88 3.32
N LYS A 93 2.07 1.12 4.23
CA LYS A 93 1.90 1.52 5.64
C LYS A 93 3.24 1.75 6.33
N SER A 94 4.14 0.78 6.22
CA SER A 94 5.48 0.90 6.79
C SER A 94 6.31 2.02 6.16
N THR A 95 6.17 2.23 4.85
CA THR A 95 6.79 3.38 4.15
C THR A 95 6.26 4.71 4.66
N SER A 96 4.95 4.81 4.86
CA SER A 96 4.29 6.01 5.38
C SER A 96 4.82 6.39 6.77
N LEU A 97 4.96 5.41 7.67
CA LEU A 97 5.56 5.60 8.98
C LEU A 97 7.05 6.00 8.87
N ALA A 98 7.83 5.27 8.06
CA ALA A 98 9.25 5.52 7.89
C ALA A 98 9.53 6.91 7.30
N ALA A 99 8.64 7.43 6.46
CA ALA A 99 8.79 8.73 5.83
C ALA A 99 8.74 9.90 6.83
N VAL A 100 7.96 9.75 7.90
CA VAL A 100 7.74 10.80 8.92
C VAL A 100 8.47 10.53 10.23
N CYS A 101 8.91 9.29 10.47
CA CYS A 101 9.59 8.90 11.70
C CYS A 101 10.89 9.70 11.90
N ARG A 102 11.04 10.28 13.09
CA ARG A 102 12.28 10.92 13.51
C ARG A 102 13.21 9.86 14.08
N GLY A 103 14.34 9.64 13.44
CA GLY A 103 15.28 8.58 13.81
C GLY A 103 15.00 7.26 13.09
N ASP A 104 15.37 6.17 13.68
CA ASP A 104 15.23 4.84 13.10
C ASP A 104 13.84 4.27 13.33
N LEU A 105 13.19 3.77 12.26
CA LEU A 105 11.85 3.20 12.36
C LEU A 105 11.84 1.88 13.14
N TRP A 106 12.90 1.06 12.97
CA TRP A 106 12.97 -0.22 13.66
C TRP A 106 13.07 -0.04 15.17
N GLU A 107 13.95 0.86 15.62
CA GLU A 107 14.10 1.18 17.02
C GLU A 107 12.80 1.74 17.63
N ASN A 108 12.21 2.74 16.95
CA ASN A 108 11.04 3.44 17.51
C ASN A 108 9.75 2.62 17.46
N PHE A 109 9.45 2.03 16.31
CA PHE A 109 8.18 1.32 16.10
C PHE A 109 8.28 -0.16 16.47
N GLY A 110 9.41 -0.80 16.12
CA GLY A 110 9.65 -2.22 16.36
C GLY A 110 10.02 -2.51 17.82
N GLU A 111 11.22 -2.13 18.23
CA GLU A 111 11.79 -2.53 19.52
C GLU A 111 11.16 -1.80 20.71
N LEU A 112 11.10 -0.48 20.66
CA LEU A 112 10.58 0.34 21.78
C LEU A 112 9.05 0.36 21.84
N GLN A 113 8.36 -0.21 20.86
CA GLN A 113 6.91 -0.14 20.74
C GLN A 113 6.37 1.30 20.87
N GLY A 114 7.18 2.25 20.47
CA GLY A 114 6.87 3.67 20.53
C GLY A 114 5.74 4.07 19.58
N VAL A 115 5.20 5.24 19.80
CA VAL A 115 4.26 5.91 18.88
C VAL A 115 5.07 6.83 17.98
N VAL A 116 4.73 6.87 16.69
CA VAL A 116 5.30 7.88 15.80
C VAL A 116 4.54 9.19 16.06
N ASP A 117 5.24 10.20 16.57
CA ASP A 117 4.66 11.45 17.05
C ASP A 117 4.03 12.33 15.94
N VAL A 118 4.29 11.99 14.68
CA VAL A 118 3.81 12.72 13.51
C VAL A 118 2.83 11.85 12.73
N PRO A 119 1.70 12.39 12.28
CA PRO A 119 0.76 11.62 11.46
C PRO A 119 1.47 11.01 10.24
N PRO A 120 1.23 9.71 9.95
CA PRO A 120 1.76 9.07 8.75
C PRO A 120 1.33 9.81 7.47
N LEU A 121 2.08 9.62 6.39
CA LEU A 121 1.62 10.12 5.09
C LEU A 121 0.29 9.45 4.71
N PRO A 122 -0.64 10.16 4.08
CA PRO A 122 -1.88 9.57 3.59
C PRO A 122 -1.61 8.39 2.65
N ILE A 123 -2.43 7.34 2.76
CA ILE A 123 -2.31 6.11 1.98
C ILE A 123 -3.62 5.85 1.25
N GLY A 124 -3.54 5.49 -0.02
CA GLY A 124 -4.63 4.94 -0.80
C GLY A 124 -4.25 3.60 -1.40
N PHE A 125 -5.24 2.73 -1.63
CA PHE A 125 -5.01 1.43 -2.25
C PHE A 125 -5.88 1.19 -3.47
N VAL A 126 -5.32 0.49 -4.45
CA VAL A 126 -6.01 -0.17 -5.56
C VAL A 126 -5.70 -1.65 -5.45
N ALA A 127 -6.69 -2.44 -5.06
CA ALA A 127 -6.50 -3.88 -4.90
C ALA A 127 -6.53 -4.57 -6.27
N SER A 128 -5.40 -5.16 -6.67
CA SER A 128 -5.29 -6.00 -7.86
C SER A 128 -5.41 -7.50 -7.53
N HIS A 129 -5.55 -7.84 -6.25
CA HIS A 129 -5.62 -9.18 -5.71
C HIS A 129 -6.87 -9.36 -4.85
N LEU A 130 -7.28 -10.61 -4.60
CA LEU A 130 -8.43 -10.93 -3.76
C LEU A 130 -8.14 -10.78 -2.26
N GLU A 131 -6.88 -10.80 -1.87
CA GLU A 131 -6.45 -10.67 -0.49
C GLU A 131 -6.49 -9.20 -0.05
N VAL A 132 -7.59 -8.80 0.53
CA VAL A 132 -7.82 -7.43 1.03
C VAL A 132 -7.72 -7.32 2.55
N GLY A 133 -7.26 -8.36 3.24
CA GLY A 133 -7.10 -8.38 4.69
C GLY A 133 -6.17 -7.31 5.25
N ALA A 134 -5.28 -6.77 4.41
CA ALA A 134 -4.39 -5.68 4.76
C ALA A 134 -5.02 -4.27 4.63
N VAL A 135 -6.30 -4.15 4.25
CA VAL A 135 -7.04 -2.87 4.23
C VAL A 135 -7.48 -2.52 5.65
N ASN A 136 -6.51 -2.26 6.50
CA ASN A 136 -6.66 -1.91 7.91
C ASN A 136 -5.44 -1.12 8.38
N GLY A 137 -5.43 -0.66 9.64
CA GLY A 137 -4.33 0.08 10.23
C GLY A 137 -3.16 -0.78 10.74
N ALA A 138 -3.26 -2.11 10.66
CA ALA A 138 -2.15 -2.94 11.13
C ALA A 138 -0.92 -2.74 10.23
N ALA A 139 0.19 -2.34 10.84
CA ALA A 139 1.46 -2.14 10.16
C ALA A 139 2.48 -3.19 10.59
N GLY A 140 3.27 -3.65 9.64
CA GLY A 140 4.31 -4.64 9.86
C GLY A 140 5.67 -4.19 9.37
N LEU A 141 6.71 -4.76 9.95
CA LEU A 141 8.10 -4.50 9.56
C LEU A 141 8.93 -5.75 9.76
N ILE A 142 9.75 -6.09 8.76
CA ILE A 142 10.65 -7.23 8.80
C ILE A 142 12.09 -6.72 8.73
N HIS A 143 12.89 -7.04 9.74
CA HIS A 143 14.31 -6.71 9.80
C HIS A 143 15.08 -7.86 10.42
N GLU A 144 16.21 -8.26 9.83
CA GLU A 144 17.10 -9.33 10.32
C GLU A 144 16.38 -10.61 10.79
N ASN A 145 15.40 -11.10 10.00
CA ASN A 145 14.55 -12.26 10.31
C ASN A 145 13.59 -12.09 11.51
N GLN A 146 13.49 -10.90 12.06
CA GLN A 146 12.45 -10.54 13.00
C GLN A 146 11.29 -9.90 12.27
N CYS A 147 10.05 -10.19 12.69
CA CYS A 147 8.85 -9.60 12.16
C CYS A 147 8.04 -9.00 13.31
N VAL A 148 7.75 -7.72 13.19
CA VAL A 148 6.92 -6.98 14.15
C VAL A 148 5.65 -6.55 13.45
N TRP A 149 4.50 -6.89 14.03
CA TRP A 149 3.18 -6.45 13.60
C TRP A 149 2.48 -5.73 14.73
N ARG A 150 1.85 -4.62 14.40
CA ARG A 150 1.10 -3.84 15.39
C ARG A 150 -0.16 -3.27 14.75
N ASP A 151 -1.24 -3.30 15.51
CA ASP A 151 -2.41 -2.50 15.18
C ASP A 151 -2.07 -1.04 15.42
N TYR A 152 -2.10 -0.25 14.34
CA TYR A 152 -1.74 1.16 14.35
C TYR A 152 -2.74 1.97 13.52
N PRO A 153 -3.89 2.33 14.11
CA PRO A 153 -4.98 3.01 13.40
C PRO A 153 -4.58 4.25 12.59
N PRO A 154 -3.55 5.04 12.96
CA PRO A 154 -3.10 6.13 12.11
C PRO A 154 -2.64 5.70 10.70
N CYS A 155 -2.35 4.42 10.49
CA CYS A 155 -2.03 3.85 9.18
C CYS A 155 -3.26 3.35 8.41
N ASP A 156 -4.47 3.57 8.89
CA ASP A 156 -5.68 3.25 8.13
C ASP A 156 -5.66 3.95 6.77
N PRO A 157 -5.94 3.22 5.68
CA PRO A 157 -5.97 3.82 4.37
C PRO A 157 -7.11 4.84 4.27
N GLN A 158 -6.84 5.96 3.62
CA GLN A 158 -7.84 7.01 3.40
C GLN A 158 -8.93 6.55 2.43
N PHE A 159 -8.55 5.68 1.49
CA PHE A 159 -9.46 5.00 0.57
C PHE A 159 -8.87 3.69 0.08
N ALA A 160 -9.75 2.77 -0.32
CA ALA A 160 -9.40 1.55 -1.02
C ALA A 160 -10.34 1.34 -2.20
N LEU A 161 -9.80 1.11 -3.38
CA LEU A 161 -10.54 0.79 -4.59
C LEU A 161 -10.47 -0.73 -4.80
N LEU A 162 -11.62 -1.36 -4.73
CA LEU A 162 -11.80 -2.79 -4.91
C LEU A 162 -12.55 -3.00 -6.22
N ASP A 163 -11.83 -3.12 -7.33
CA ASP A 163 -12.41 -3.39 -8.65
C ASP A 163 -12.17 -4.86 -9.02
N PRO A 164 -13.21 -5.69 -9.07
CA PRO A 164 -13.06 -7.11 -9.44
C PRO A 164 -12.45 -7.30 -10.84
N SER A 165 -12.52 -6.31 -11.73
CA SER A 165 -11.92 -6.40 -13.05
C SER A 165 -10.39 -6.48 -13.01
N CYS A 166 -9.76 -5.93 -11.97
CA CYS A 166 -8.32 -5.98 -11.77
C CYS A 166 -7.81 -7.41 -11.51
N THR A 167 -8.68 -8.32 -11.04
CA THR A 167 -8.31 -9.71 -10.79
C THR A 167 -8.31 -10.60 -12.05
N ARG A 168 -8.72 -10.07 -13.20
CA ARG A 168 -8.78 -10.83 -14.47
C ARG A 168 -7.42 -11.24 -14.99
N GLU A 169 -6.36 -10.55 -14.59
CA GLU A 169 -4.98 -10.86 -14.99
C GLU A 169 -4.36 -11.99 -14.16
N LEU A 170 -5.02 -12.38 -13.06
CA LEU A 170 -4.56 -13.47 -12.22
C LEU A 170 -4.66 -14.80 -12.94
N SER A 171 -3.64 -15.64 -12.81
CA SER A 171 -3.71 -17.03 -13.25
C SER A 171 -4.80 -17.76 -12.46
N ARG A 172 -5.40 -18.82 -13.04
CA ARG A 172 -6.38 -19.63 -12.33
C ARG A 172 -5.84 -20.16 -11.00
N GLN A 173 -4.57 -20.54 -10.96
CA GLN A 173 -3.93 -21.03 -9.74
C GLN A 173 -3.83 -19.93 -8.68
N SER A 174 -3.35 -18.73 -9.05
CA SER A 174 -3.28 -17.58 -8.15
C SER A 174 -4.66 -17.16 -7.64
N PHE A 175 -5.65 -17.08 -8.54
CA PHE A 175 -7.02 -16.75 -8.17
C PHE A 175 -7.59 -17.73 -7.14
N THR A 176 -7.38 -19.03 -7.37
CA THR A 176 -7.87 -20.06 -6.44
C THR A 176 -7.15 -19.98 -5.08
N ALA A 177 -5.83 -19.84 -5.08
CA ALA A 177 -5.04 -19.74 -3.85
C ALA A 177 -5.46 -18.53 -3.01
N GLN A 178 -5.60 -17.36 -3.65
CA GLN A 178 -6.03 -16.13 -2.98
C GLN A 178 -7.48 -16.23 -2.48
N GLY A 179 -8.37 -16.88 -3.22
CA GLY A 179 -9.74 -17.13 -2.77
C GLY A 179 -9.79 -17.99 -1.51
N PHE A 180 -8.96 -19.03 -1.42
CA PHE A 180 -8.85 -19.83 -0.19
C PHE A 180 -8.23 -19.04 0.96
N SER A 181 -7.22 -18.21 0.71
CA SER A 181 -6.60 -17.33 1.72
C SER A 181 -7.64 -16.35 2.28
N ALA A 182 -8.39 -15.69 1.41
CA ALA A 182 -9.46 -14.77 1.82
C ALA A 182 -10.56 -15.46 2.64
N LEU A 183 -10.95 -16.68 2.25
CA LEU A 183 -11.91 -17.49 3.01
C LEU A 183 -11.38 -17.88 4.38
N ALA A 184 -10.10 -18.32 4.46
CA ALA A 184 -9.46 -18.67 5.73
C ALA A 184 -9.41 -17.47 6.68
N GLY A 185 -8.99 -16.30 6.19
CA GLY A 185 -8.98 -15.08 6.99
C GLY A 185 -10.37 -14.65 7.48
N ALA A 186 -11.41 -14.85 6.67
CA ALA A 186 -12.78 -14.59 7.10
C ALA A 186 -13.24 -15.57 8.20
N LEU A 187 -12.81 -16.84 8.16
CA LEU A 187 -13.14 -17.84 9.17
C LEU A 187 -12.38 -17.66 10.49
N GLU A 188 -11.16 -17.12 10.45
CA GLU A 188 -10.37 -16.81 11.65
C GLU A 188 -10.97 -15.67 12.49
N THR A 189 -11.81 -14.84 11.89
CA THR A 189 -12.44 -13.69 12.56
C THR A 189 -13.77 -14.08 13.24
N TYR A 190 -14.26 -15.29 13.06
CA TYR A 190 -15.46 -15.86 13.69
C TYR A 190 -15.10 -16.78 14.86
#